data_c255789ccef316d037954764c6eec0d4
#
_entry.id   c255789ccef316d037954764c6eec0d4
#
_cell.length_a   1.000
_cell.length_b   1.000
_cell.length_c   1.000
_cell.angle_alpha   90.00
_cell.angle_beta   90.00
_cell.angle_gamma   90.00
#
_symmetry.space_group_name_H-M   'P 1'
#
loop_
_entity.id
_entity.type
_entity.pdbx_description
1 polymer ?
#
loop_
_entity_poly.entity_id
_entity_poly.type
_entity_poly.pdbx_seq_one_letter_code
_entity_poly.pdbx_strand_id
1 'polypeptide(L)'
;MNKYLFLLFSFLGGGLVSCMQTHTNVDLLERAERYIEVYPDSAMKLLNLIQYPERLHAKESADYALLWTQVLDKNNLDSLQSDSLIRTAIDYYKGKNDPVKAGKAYYYYGKTMLVKGKESETMEAYLKALTFLKDTKEYKLQGLVFEHIGYLNLGQGMYEQSIDNYRESVRYYELADDNIGEVYGCRNVARGYLAKQDYDSAHWYANKGLSLLVDTTDHVKSSLLQWLGLIAKDNKQYTEAINYFVSAIGSSKDRNDGLRYYLSLGRTYMDMGKFRLAEKCFNHCKNVDDEFILSGAFYYLCLLKREEGNYKQAFLYKEKSDSLLEIVRNNELREQLLALQKKYEADKLVFENKQIKLEKEKQAYFYLVVVLLISGVSFSLIKRYKKKNLRNIEALRINEKIIEEYACRITEFKQKEEWEQKAKKETIGKLNRKILELTSENKKIRDNSCVEALFILGELKQGRLIAENMSATERQNIFDFLDLVYANFISRIKADFDLTKGELLLAALIKLGFSNQQLMIVFDCEMKSVYKNKQRLKSHLLLRKDDALEQMIAFY
;
A
#
# COMPACT_ATOMS: atom_id res chain seq x y z
N MET A 1 -52.57 3.82 -53.05
CA MET A 1 -52.24 2.97 -51.85
C MET A 1 -50.82 2.32 -51.88
N ASN A 2 -50.13 2.34 -53.01
CA ASN A 2 -48.83 1.66 -53.11
C ASN A 2 -47.56 2.49 -52.82
N LYS A 3 -47.61 3.84 -52.76
CA LYS A 3 -46.44 4.68 -52.48
C LYS A 3 -46.11 4.76 -51.00
N TYR A 4 -47.07 4.70 -50.10
CA TYR A 4 -46.87 4.73 -48.66
C TYR A 4 -46.41 3.38 -48.09
N LEU A 5 -46.78 2.29 -48.73
CA LEU A 5 -46.34 0.95 -48.35
C LEU A 5 -44.87 0.73 -48.70
N PHE A 6 -44.35 1.31 -49.79
CA PHE A 6 -42.96 1.23 -50.19
C PHE A 6 -42.06 2.09 -49.28
N LEU A 7 -42.53 3.25 -48.83
CA LEU A 7 -41.82 4.08 -47.84
C LEU A 7 -41.78 3.42 -46.46
N LEU A 8 -42.85 2.72 -46.04
CA LEU A 8 -42.88 1.99 -44.77
C LEU A 8 -41.92 0.78 -44.79
N PHE A 9 -41.83 0.06 -45.91
CA PHE A 9 -40.90 -1.07 -46.09
C PHE A 9 -39.44 -0.61 -46.18
N SER A 10 -39.15 0.56 -46.77
CA SER A 10 -37.78 1.09 -46.79
C SER A 10 -37.33 1.62 -45.44
N PHE A 11 -38.24 2.14 -44.59
CA PHE A 11 -37.94 2.55 -43.22
C PHE A 11 -37.76 1.34 -42.28
N LEU A 12 -38.56 0.28 -42.43
CA LEU A 12 -38.42 -0.97 -41.66
C LEU A 12 -37.17 -1.77 -42.08
N GLY A 13 -36.87 -1.82 -43.39
CA GLY A 13 -35.66 -2.48 -43.89
C GLY A 13 -34.36 -1.77 -43.45
N GLY A 14 -34.35 -0.45 -43.46
CA GLY A 14 -33.19 0.34 -42.97
C GLY A 14 -32.95 0.20 -41.48
N GLY A 15 -34.02 0.12 -40.67
CA GLY A 15 -33.92 -0.09 -39.21
C GLY A 15 -33.41 -1.47 -38.83
N LEU A 16 -33.83 -2.51 -39.53
CA LEU A 16 -33.38 -3.90 -39.24
C LEU A 16 -31.93 -4.13 -39.65
N VAL A 17 -31.46 -3.54 -40.77
CA VAL A 17 -30.04 -3.64 -41.17
C VAL A 17 -29.15 -2.87 -40.22
N SER A 18 -29.57 -1.72 -39.72
CA SER A 18 -28.81 -0.96 -38.72
C SER A 18 -28.73 -1.70 -37.39
N CYS A 19 -29.79 -2.40 -36.94
CA CYS A 19 -29.78 -3.19 -35.71
C CYS A 19 -28.92 -4.46 -35.83
N MET A 20 -28.91 -5.13 -36.99
CA MET A 20 -28.01 -6.29 -37.21
C MET A 20 -26.52 -5.88 -37.25
N GLN A 21 -26.21 -4.71 -37.80
CA GLN A 21 -24.84 -4.23 -37.86
C GLN A 21 -24.29 -3.82 -36.48
N THR A 22 -25.12 -3.25 -35.62
CA THR A 22 -24.76 -2.92 -34.24
C THR A 22 -24.48 -4.19 -33.42
N HIS A 23 -25.30 -5.22 -33.50
CA HIS A 23 -25.05 -6.49 -32.83
C HIS A 23 -23.72 -7.15 -33.27
N THR A 24 -23.40 -7.10 -34.55
CA THR A 24 -22.16 -7.64 -35.09
C THR A 24 -20.95 -6.85 -34.60
N ASN A 25 -21.01 -5.51 -34.51
CA ASN A 25 -19.92 -4.67 -34.02
C ASN A 25 -19.64 -4.89 -32.52
N VAL A 26 -20.68 -5.04 -31.70
CA VAL A 26 -20.54 -5.36 -30.27
C VAL A 26 -19.81 -6.71 -30.07
N ASP A 27 -20.21 -7.75 -30.82
CA ASP A 27 -19.53 -9.07 -30.75
C ASP A 27 -18.06 -8.97 -31.18
N LEU A 28 -17.75 -8.19 -32.23
CA LEU A 28 -16.37 -7.98 -32.66
C LEU A 28 -15.52 -7.27 -31.60
N LEU A 29 -16.06 -6.25 -30.95
CA LEU A 29 -15.39 -5.53 -29.85
C LEU A 29 -15.16 -6.43 -28.65
N GLU A 30 -16.15 -7.17 -28.21
CA GLU A 30 -16.02 -8.10 -27.07
C GLU A 30 -15.03 -9.23 -27.33
N ARG A 31 -14.98 -9.75 -28.57
CA ARG A 31 -13.99 -10.75 -28.96
C ARG A 31 -12.60 -10.15 -29.05
N ALA A 32 -12.45 -8.95 -29.60
CA ALA A 32 -11.17 -8.26 -29.63
C ALA A 32 -10.66 -8.01 -28.20
N GLU A 33 -11.51 -7.59 -27.27
CA GLU A 33 -11.15 -7.37 -25.86
C GLU A 33 -10.63 -8.65 -25.19
N ARG A 34 -11.24 -9.80 -25.48
CA ARG A 34 -10.78 -11.11 -24.95
C ARG A 34 -9.44 -11.57 -25.52
N TYR A 35 -9.13 -11.24 -26.78
CA TYR A 35 -7.92 -11.70 -27.44
C TYR A 35 -6.72 -10.78 -27.29
N ILE A 36 -6.94 -9.51 -26.97
CA ILE A 36 -5.92 -8.47 -27.08
C ILE A 36 -4.67 -8.70 -26.22
N GLU A 37 -4.81 -9.37 -25.07
CA GLU A 37 -3.68 -9.65 -24.18
C GLU A 37 -2.82 -10.83 -24.67
N VAL A 38 -3.42 -11.82 -25.31
CA VAL A 38 -2.75 -13.07 -25.67
C VAL A 38 -2.46 -13.13 -27.18
N TYR A 39 -3.39 -12.62 -27.99
CA TYR A 39 -3.35 -12.69 -29.45
C TYR A 39 -3.65 -11.30 -30.08
N PRO A 40 -2.76 -10.29 -29.90
CA PRO A 40 -3.02 -8.93 -30.36
C PRO A 40 -3.22 -8.84 -31.88
N ASP A 41 -2.52 -9.62 -32.69
CA ASP A 41 -2.74 -9.71 -34.14
C ASP A 41 -4.17 -10.14 -34.49
N SER A 42 -4.72 -11.09 -33.74
CA SER A 42 -6.10 -11.58 -33.94
C SER A 42 -7.11 -10.53 -33.51
N ALA A 43 -6.84 -9.81 -32.41
CA ALA A 43 -7.66 -8.67 -31.99
C ALA A 43 -7.65 -7.55 -33.04
N MET A 44 -6.49 -7.25 -33.63
CA MET A 44 -6.38 -6.26 -34.72
C MET A 44 -7.21 -6.68 -35.94
N LYS A 45 -7.17 -7.96 -36.34
CA LYS A 45 -8.00 -8.46 -37.45
C LYS A 45 -9.49 -8.29 -37.18
N LEU A 46 -9.94 -8.55 -35.94
CA LEU A 46 -11.35 -8.37 -35.55
C LEU A 46 -11.77 -6.90 -35.62
N LEU A 47 -10.94 -5.98 -35.12
CA LEU A 47 -11.23 -4.56 -35.17
C LEU A 47 -11.26 -4.01 -36.60
N ASN A 48 -10.43 -4.55 -37.49
CA ASN A 48 -10.43 -4.21 -38.95
C ASN A 48 -11.70 -4.67 -39.69
N LEU A 49 -12.50 -5.59 -39.13
CA LEU A 49 -13.78 -5.98 -39.70
C LEU A 49 -14.89 -4.94 -39.49
N ILE A 50 -14.67 -3.98 -38.59
CA ILE A 50 -15.61 -2.87 -38.34
C ILE A 50 -15.45 -1.84 -39.48
N GLN A 51 -16.38 -1.88 -40.43
CA GLN A 51 -16.27 -1.12 -41.68
C GLN A 51 -16.40 0.40 -41.51
N TYR A 52 -17.17 0.88 -40.54
CA TYR A 52 -17.46 2.30 -40.33
C TYR A 52 -17.32 2.68 -38.85
N PRO A 53 -16.09 2.71 -38.32
CA PRO A 53 -15.87 3.01 -36.90
C PRO A 53 -16.40 4.38 -36.47
N GLU A 54 -16.47 5.35 -37.40
CA GLU A 54 -17.01 6.69 -37.17
C GLU A 54 -18.53 6.72 -36.97
N ARG A 55 -19.22 5.62 -37.25
CA ARG A 55 -20.68 5.48 -37.07
C ARG A 55 -21.07 4.71 -35.82
N LEU A 56 -20.10 4.26 -35.03
CA LEU A 56 -20.32 3.58 -33.79
C LEU A 56 -21.01 4.48 -32.76
N HIS A 57 -21.89 3.91 -31.93
CA HIS A 57 -22.52 4.63 -30.83
C HIS A 57 -21.51 4.97 -29.74
N ALA A 58 -21.85 5.92 -28.87
CA ALA A 58 -20.90 6.52 -27.92
C ALA A 58 -20.06 5.50 -27.12
N LYS A 59 -20.69 4.41 -26.60
CA LYS A 59 -19.97 3.36 -25.86
C LYS A 59 -19.09 2.52 -26.79
N GLU A 60 -19.65 2.06 -27.90
CA GLU A 60 -18.93 1.24 -28.88
C GLU A 60 -17.75 2.00 -29.49
N SER A 61 -17.94 3.31 -29.78
CA SER A 61 -16.89 4.19 -30.26
C SER A 61 -15.75 4.34 -29.23
N ALA A 62 -16.08 4.44 -27.94
CA ALA A 62 -15.10 4.50 -26.86
C ALA A 62 -14.37 3.16 -26.68
N ASP A 63 -15.10 2.04 -26.72
CA ASP A 63 -14.51 0.70 -26.68
C ASP A 63 -13.57 0.47 -27.88
N TYR A 64 -14.02 0.82 -29.08
CA TYR A 64 -13.18 0.74 -30.29
C TYR A 64 -11.93 1.58 -30.16
N ALA A 65 -12.03 2.82 -29.73
CA ALA A 65 -10.90 3.74 -29.60
C ALA A 65 -9.87 3.21 -28.59
N LEU A 66 -10.33 2.67 -27.47
CA LEU A 66 -9.46 2.08 -26.46
C LEU A 66 -8.77 0.82 -26.98
N LEU A 67 -9.53 -0.11 -27.55
CA LEU A 67 -9.01 -1.40 -28.05
C LEU A 67 -8.07 -1.18 -29.26
N TRP A 68 -8.40 -0.26 -30.16
CA TRP A 68 -7.54 0.05 -31.29
C TRP A 68 -6.19 0.61 -30.86
N THR A 69 -6.19 1.56 -29.92
CA THR A 69 -4.94 2.10 -29.38
C THR A 69 -4.12 1.02 -28.67
N GLN A 70 -4.78 0.17 -27.89
CA GLN A 70 -4.14 -0.94 -27.20
C GLN A 70 -3.56 -1.96 -28.18
N VAL A 71 -4.28 -2.31 -29.24
CA VAL A 71 -3.80 -3.23 -30.27
C VAL A 71 -2.58 -2.70 -31.02
N LEU A 72 -2.56 -1.41 -31.32
CA LEU A 72 -1.39 -0.78 -31.95
C LEU A 72 -0.15 -0.86 -31.05
N ASP A 73 -0.31 -0.57 -29.76
CA ASP A 73 0.76 -0.69 -28.76
C ASP A 73 1.28 -2.13 -28.67
N LYS A 74 0.36 -3.10 -28.52
CA LYS A 74 0.72 -4.53 -28.39
C LYS A 74 1.40 -5.12 -29.63
N ASN A 75 1.15 -4.55 -30.80
CA ASN A 75 1.77 -4.95 -32.07
C ASN A 75 3.00 -4.10 -32.46
N ASN A 76 3.49 -3.24 -31.56
CA ASN A 76 4.61 -2.32 -31.79
C ASN A 76 4.37 -1.37 -32.99
N LEU A 77 3.14 -0.95 -33.20
CA LEU A 77 2.73 -0.02 -34.26
C LEU A 77 2.46 1.38 -33.69
N ASP A 78 3.28 1.80 -32.75
CA ASP A 78 3.10 3.04 -31.98
C ASP A 78 3.03 4.30 -32.84
N SER A 79 3.75 4.33 -33.96
CA SER A 79 3.73 5.44 -34.91
C SER A 79 2.36 5.70 -35.55
N LEU A 80 1.45 4.72 -35.52
CA LEU A 80 0.08 4.81 -36.03
C LEU A 80 -0.93 5.28 -35.00
N GLN A 81 -0.52 5.47 -33.74
CA GLN A 81 -1.41 5.87 -32.68
C GLN A 81 -1.94 7.32 -32.86
N SER A 82 -3.25 7.47 -32.64
CA SER A 82 -3.93 8.76 -32.75
C SER A 82 -4.38 9.24 -31.38
N ASP A 83 -3.93 10.44 -30.98
CA ASP A 83 -4.37 11.07 -29.74
C ASP A 83 -5.84 11.50 -29.78
N SER A 84 -6.36 11.90 -30.94
CA SER A 84 -7.77 12.22 -31.10
C SER A 84 -8.68 10.99 -30.90
N LEU A 85 -8.21 9.83 -31.38
CA LEU A 85 -8.98 8.59 -31.22
C LEU A 85 -9.07 8.17 -29.76
N ILE A 86 -7.94 8.07 -29.05
CA ILE A 86 -7.96 7.64 -27.63
C ILE A 86 -8.66 8.65 -26.72
N ARG A 87 -8.68 9.94 -27.07
CA ARG A 87 -9.48 10.96 -26.36
C ARG A 87 -10.98 10.63 -26.38
N THR A 88 -11.51 9.99 -27.43
CA THR A 88 -12.90 9.52 -27.48
C THR A 88 -13.19 8.55 -26.33
N ALA A 89 -12.27 7.64 -26.03
CA ALA A 89 -12.39 6.73 -24.89
C ALA A 89 -12.32 7.49 -23.55
N ILE A 90 -11.37 8.42 -23.40
CA ILE A 90 -11.25 9.25 -22.19
C ILE A 90 -12.54 10.05 -21.96
N ASP A 91 -13.04 10.75 -22.97
CA ASP A 91 -14.22 11.61 -22.85
C ASP A 91 -15.47 10.84 -22.48
N TYR A 92 -15.56 9.60 -22.93
CA TYR A 92 -16.65 8.73 -22.55
C TYR A 92 -16.49 8.19 -21.11
N TYR A 93 -15.32 7.58 -20.78
CA TYR A 93 -15.13 6.82 -19.53
C TYR A 93 -14.86 7.71 -18.31
N LYS A 94 -14.28 8.90 -18.45
CA LYS A 94 -13.98 9.81 -17.32
C LYS A 94 -15.22 10.19 -16.49
N GLY A 95 -16.42 10.16 -17.09
CA GLY A 95 -17.70 10.49 -16.42
C GLY A 95 -18.58 9.27 -16.15
N LYS A 96 -18.07 8.04 -16.34
CA LYS A 96 -18.82 6.79 -16.14
C LYS A 96 -18.34 6.07 -14.88
N ASN A 97 -19.16 5.16 -14.36
CA ASN A 97 -18.80 4.31 -13.23
C ASN A 97 -18.00 3.08 -13.71
N ASP A 98 -16.94 3.34 -14.49
CA ASP A 98 -16.00 2.32 -14.97
C ASP A 98 -14.56 2.84 -14.80
N PRO A 99 -14.02 2.79 -13.58
CA PRO A 99 -12.70 3.31 -13.30
C PRO A 99 -11.59 2.51 -14.01
N VAL A 100 -11.82 1.24 -14.31
CA VAL A 100 -10.85 0.39 -15.02
C VAL A 100 -10.67 0.87 -16.45
N LYS A 101 -11.75 1.04 -17.20
CA LYS A 101 -11.66 1.52 -18.60
C LYS A 101 -11.20 2.97 -18.66
N ALA A 102 -11.59 3.82 -17.71
CA ALA A 102 -11.05 5.18 -17.60
C ALA A 102 -9.52 5.16 -17.36
N GLY A 103 -9.06 4.36 -16.40
CA GLY A 103 -7.63 4.19 -16.12
C GLY A 103 -6.85 3.66 -17.32
N LYS A 104 -7.36 2.63 -18.00
CA LYS A 104 -6.78 2.10 -19.26
C LYS A 104 -6.70 3.18 -20.34
N ALA A 105 -7.76 3.97 -20.53
CA ALA A 105 -7.80 5.03 -21.54
C ALA A 105 -6.72 6.11 -21.27
N TYR A 106 -6.57 6.54 -20.03
CA TYR A 106 -5.51 7.48 -19.64
C TYR A 106 -4.10 6.86 -19.77
N TYR A 107 -3.93 5.59 -19.44
CA TYR A 107 -2.65 4.89 -19.62
C TYR A 107 -2.24 4.86 -21.09
N TYR A 108 -3.12 4.43 -22.00
CA TYR A 108 -2.81 4.38 -23.43
C TYR A 108 -2.70 5.76 -24.07
N TYR A 109 -3.42 6.76 -23.56
CA TYR A 109 -3.18 8.14 -23.94
C TYR A 109 -1.79 8.60 -23.54
N GLY A 110 -1.33 8.27 -22.33
CA GLY A 110 0.04 8.55 -21.88
C GLY A 110 1.07 7.88 -22.79
N LYS A 111 0.87 6.60 -23.16
CA LYS A 111 1.73 5.91 -24.14
C LYS A 111 1.78 6.65 -25.48
N THR A 112 0.63 7.07 -26.01
CA THR A 112 0.54 7.83 -27.25
C THR A 112 1.30 9.16 -27.15
N MET A 113 1.21 9.85 -26.03
CA MET A 113 1.94 11.12 -25.81
C MET A 113 3.43 10.90 -25.66
N LEU A 114 3.85 9.80 -25.03
CA LEU A 114 5.26 9.42 -24.91
C LEU A 114 5.92 9.22 -26.28
N VAL A 115 5.26 8.48 -27.18
CA VAL A 115 5.72 8.28 -28.55
C VAL A 115 5.87 9.61 -29.33
N LYS A 116 5.01 10.59 -29.01
CA LYS A 116 5.07 11.94 -29.61
C LYS A 116 6.09 12.86 -28.93
N GLY A 117 6.85 12.38 -27.96
CA GLY A 117 7.82 13.17 -27.20
C GLY A 117 7.19 14.22 -26.27
N LYS A 118 5.91 14.08 -25.92
CA LYS A 118 5.18 15.01 -25.07
C LYS A 118 5.18 14.54 -23.62
N GLU A 119 6.35 14.56 -22.99
CA GLU A 119 6.56 13.95 -21.66
C GLU A 119 5.70 14.56 -20.55
N SER A 120 5.41 15.86 -20.59
CA SER A 120 4.53 16.51 -19.61
C SER A 120 3.10 15.98 -19.70
N GLU A 121 2.54 15.89 -20.93
CA GLU A 121 1.21 15.33 -21.16
C GLU A 121 1.18 13.82 -20.79
N THR A 122 2.28 13.11 -21.03
CA THR A 122 2.46 11.71 -20.65
C THR A 122 2.39 11.53 -19.13
N MET A 123 3.15 12.32 -18.39
CA MET A 123 3.13 12.27 -16.92
C MET A 123 1.74 12.56 -16.37
N GLU A 124 1.08 13.62 -16.85
CA GLU A 124 -0.29 13.95 -16.44
C GLU A 124 -1.27 12.80 -16.70
N ALA A 125 -1.17 12.16 -17.86
CA ALA A 125 -2.02 11.04 -18.22
C ALA A 125 -1.80 9.84 -17.30
N TYR A 126 -0.56 9.48 -16.98
CA TYR A 126 -0.25 8.37 -16.07
C TYR A 126 -0.74 8.66 -14.65
N LEU A 127 -0.58 9.88 -14.14
CA LEU A 127 -1.10 10.27 -12.84
C LEU A 127 -2.64 10.20 -12.78
N LYS A 128 -3.32 10.61 -13.86
CA LYS A 128 -4.78 10.42 -13.99
C LYS A 128 -5.17 8.94 -14.04
N ALA A 129 -4.41 8.11 -14.76
CA ALA A 129 -4.66 6.67 -14.78
C ALA A 129 -4.59 6.08 -13.35
N LEU A 130 -3.57 6.41 -12.56
CA LEU A 130 -3.47 5.99 -11.16
C LEU A 130 -4.64 6.48 -10.31
N THR A 131 -5.13 7.70 -10.55
CA THR A 131 -6.28 8.25 -9.81
C THR A 131 -7.55 7.41 -10.02
N PHE A 132 -7.77 6.92 -11.23
CA PHE A 132 -8.91 6.04 -11.53
C PHE A 132 -8.69 4.61 -11.01
N LEU A 133 -7.47 4.11 -11.06
CA LEU A 133 -7.15 2.71 -10.74
C LEU A 133 -6.95 2.44 -9.24
N LYS A 134 -6.72 3.44 -8.41
CA LYS A 134 -6.29 3.30 -7.00
C LYS A 134 -7.18 2.38 -6.15
N ASP A 135 -8.50 2.40 -6.38
CA ASP A 135 -9.48 1.61 -5.62
C ASP A 135 -9.92 0.34 -6.40
N THR A 136 -9.18 -0.04 -7.44
CA THR A 136 -9.45 -1.23 -8.26
C THR A 136 -8.45 -2.35 -7.94
N LYS A 137 -8.76 -3.56 -8.41
CA LYS A 137 -7.83 -4.71 -8.34
C LYS A 137 -6.98 -4.86 -9.60
N GLU A 138 -6.90 -3.84 -10.44
CA GLU A 138 -6.09 -3.84 -11.67
C GLU A 138 -4.60 -3.64 -11.35
N TYR A 139 -4.07 -4.46 -10.46
CA TYR A 139 -2.72 -4.32 -9.92
C TYR A 139 -1.65 -4.37 -11.01
N LYS A 140 -1.79 -5.26 -12.00
CA LYS A 140 -0.86 -5.32 -13.13
C LYS A 140 -0.79 -3.99 -13.89
N LEU A 141 -1.93 -3.38 -14.17
CA LEU A 141 -1.99 -2.09 -14.86
C LEU A 141 -1.41 -0.95 -13.99
N GLN A 142 -1.68 -0.98 -12.69
CA GLN A 142 -1.07 -0.02 -11.75
C GLN A 142 0.45 -0.17 -11.75
N GLY A 143 0.97 -1.40 -11.72
CA GLY A 143 2.39 -1.70 -11.84
C GLY A 143 3.02 -1.13 -13.13
N LEU A 144 2.37 -1.33 -14.27
CA LEU A 144 2.79 -0.75 -15.56
C LEU A 144 2.83 0.79 -15.54
N VAL A 145 1.81 1.42 -14.96
CA VAL A 145 1.78 2.90 -14.87
C VAL A 145 2.94 3.42 -14.02
N PHE A 146 3.19 2.82 -12.85
CA PHE A 146 4.33 3.20 -12.01
C PHE A 146 5.67 2.96 -12.72
N GLU A 147 5.81 1.87 -13.47
CA GLU A 147 6.99 1.59 -14.27
C GLU A 147 7.26 2.71 -15.28
N HIS A 148 6.24 3.15 -16.00
CA HIS A 148 6.38 4.23 -16.98
C HIS A 148 6.66 5.60 -16.36
N ILE A 149 6.08 5.90 -15.19
CA ILE A 149 6.43 7.11 -14.43
C ILE A 149 7.89 7.04 -13.97
N GLY A 150 8.34 5.87 -13.48
CA GLY A 150 9.74 5.64 -13.12
C GLY A 150 10.68 5.85 -14.30
N TYR A 151 10.29 5.38 -15.48
CA TYR A 151 11.05 5.59 -16.72
C TYR A 151 11.20 7.08 -17.09
N LEU A 152 10.12 7.86 -17.03
CA LEU A 152 10.16 9.30 -17.28
C LEU A 152 11.09 10.01 -16.28
N ASN A 153 10.94 9.70 -14.99
CA ASN A 153 11.78 10.29 -13.95
C ASN A 153 13.27 9.95 -14.16
N LEU A 154 13.57 8.70 -14.56
CA LEU A 154 14.94 8.29 -14.86
C LEU A 154 15.53 9.08 -16.02
N GLY A 155 14.76 9.25 -17.10
CA GLY A 155 15.16 10.04 -18.28
C GLY A 155 15.51 11.49 -17.94
N GLN A 156 14.85 12.05 -16.94
CA GLN A 156 15.08 13.42 -16.46
C GLN A 156 16.11 13.50 -15.31
N GLY A 157 16.77 12.39 -14.96
CA GLY A 157 17.78 12.32 -13.90
C GLY A 157 17.21 12.45 -12.48
N MET A 158 15.90 12.24 -12.31
CA MET A 158 15.23 12.23 -11.01
C MET A 158 15.29 10.81 -10.41
N TYR A 159 16.51 10.42 -9.98
CA TYR A 159 16.82 9.02 -9.67
C TYR A 159 16.05 8.48 -8.46
N GLU A 160 15.91 9.27 -7.40
CA GLU A 160 15.15 8.87 -6.21
C GLU A 160 13.68 8.59 -6.56
N GLN A 161 13.03 9.53 -7.23
CA GLN A 161 11.64 9.39 -7.64
C GLN A 161 11.46 8.22 -8.63
N SER A 162 12.43 8.00 -9.51
CA SER A 162 12.45 6.86 -10.42
C SER A 162 12.47 5.54 -9.64
N ILE A 163 13.38 5.40 -8.67
CA ILE A 163 13.53 4.22 -7.83
C ILE A 163 12.25 3.95 -7.03
N ASP A 164 11.68 4.99 -6.43
CA ASP A 164 10.45 4.85 -5.64
C ASP A 164 9.28 4.37 -6.52
N ASN A 165 9.12 4.94 -7.72
CA ASN A 165 8.09 4.49 -8.65
C ASN A 165 8.33 3.06 -9.15
N TYR A 166 9.58 2.67 -9.43
CA TYR A 166 9.89 1.29 -9.81
C TYR A 166 9.65 0.30 -8.65
N ARG A 167 9.89 0.69 -7.40
CA ARG A 167 9.54 -0.14 -6.23
C ARG A 167 8.03 -0.31 -6.08
N GLU A 168 7.27 0.77 -6.29
CA GLU A 168 5.80 0.66 -6.33
C GLU A 168 5.35 -0.27 -7.46
N SER A 169 5.98 -0.20 -8.65
CA SER A 169 5.72 -1.13 -9.74
C SER A 169 5.94 -2.59 -9.32
N VAL A 170 7.07 -2.91 -8.68
CA VAL A 170 7.34 -4.26 -8.13
C VAL A 170 6.25 -4.69 -7.18
N ARG A 171 5.90 -3.84 -6.21
CA ARG A 171 4.85 -4.13 -5.23
C ARG A 171 3.50 -4.44 -5.88
N TYR A 172 3.15 -3.70 -6.92
CA TYR A 172 1.90 -3.94 -7.64
C TYR A 172 1.94 -5.21 -8.51
N TYR A 173 3.09 -5.57 -9.07
CA TYR A 173 3.26 -6.86 -9.77
C TYR A 173 3.22 -8.04 -8.80
N GLU A 174 3.79 -7.93 -7.60
CA GLU A 174 3.63 -8.90 -6.51
C GLU A 174 2.14 -9.09 -6.13
N LEU A 175 1.37 -8.00 -6.00
CA LEU A 175 -0.07 -8.06 -5.74
C LEU A 175 -0.87 -8.66 -6.89
N ALA A 176 -0.36 -8.55 -8.12
CA ALA A 176 -0.97 -9.10 -9.32
C ALA A 176 -0.61 -10.57 -9.57
N ASP A 177 0.28 -11.17 -8.78
CA ASP A 177 0.90 -12.49 -9.03
C ASP A 177 1.54 -12.56 -10.43
N ASP A 178 2.11 -11.42 -10.89
CA ASP A 178 2.78 -11.31 -12.20
C ASP A 178 4.29 -11.41 -12.04
N ASN A 179 4.79 -12.64 -11.98
CA ASN A 179 6.22 -12.94 -11.83
C ASN A 179 7.09 -12.26 -12.91
N ILE A 180 6.61 -12.20 -14.16
CA ILE A 180 7.33 -11.55 -15.25
C ILE A 180 7.40 -10.05 -15.02
N GLY A 181 6.30 -9.42 -14.63
CA GLY A 181 6.25 -8.02 -14.25
C GLY A 181 7.19 -7.72 -13.08
N GLU A 182 7.24 -8.59 -12.07
CA GLU A 182 8.16 -8.44 -10.94
C GLU A 182 9.64 -8.46 -11.39
N VAL A 183 10.01 -9.37 -12.29
CA VAL A 183 11.37 -9.41 -12.88
C VAL A 183 11.70 -8.11 -13.62
N TYR A 184 10.79 -7.59 -14.43
CA TYR A 184 10.96 -6.30 -15.09
C TYR A 184 11.08 -5.15 -14.08
N GLY A 185 10.25 -5.15 -13.06
CA GLY A 185 10.31 -4.17 -11.99
C GLY A 185 11.65 -4.20 -11.26
N CYS A 186 12.14 -5.36 -10.84
CA CYS A 186 13.44 -5.54 -10.20
C CYS A 186 14.59 -5.04 -11.10
N ARG A 187 14.57 -5.36 -12.40
CA ARG A 187 15.51 -4.84 -13.38
C ARG A 187 15.49 -3.31 -13.41
N ASN A 188 14.31 -2.70 -13.42
CA ASN A 188 14.17 -1.26 -13.50
C ASN A 188 14.60 -0.56 -12.20
N VAL A 189 14.35 -1.17 -11.03
CA VAL A 189 14.88 -0.69 -9.76
C VAL A 189 16.43 -0.73 -9.78
N ALA A 190 17.03 -1.85 -10.23
CA ALA A 190 18.48 -1.97 -10.37
C ALA A 190 19.05 -0.90 -11.29
N ARG A 191 18.38 -0.62 -12.40
CA ARG A 191 18.75 0.47 -13.34
C ARG A 191 18.68 1.85 -12.67
N GLY A 192 17.68 2.12 -11.86
CA GLY A 192 17.56 3.37 -11.10
C GLY A 192 18.70 3.55 -10.10
N TYR A 193 19.03 2.51 -9.33
CA TYR A 193 20.14 2.52 -8.39
C TYR A 193 21.50 2.65 -9.07
N LEU A 194 21.69 1.99 -10.22
CA LEU A 194 22.91 2.14 -10.99
C LEU A 194 23.08 3.58 -11.51
N ALA A 195 22.00 4.20 -12.02
CA ALA A 195 22.03 5.61 -12.45
C ALA A 195 22.37 6.55 -11.29
N LYS A 196 21.94 6.21 -10.07
CA LYS A 196 22.30 6.91 -8.83
C LYS A 196 23.72 6.58 -8.32
N GLN A 197 24.39 5.60 -8.92
CA GLN A 197 25.71 5.05 -8.49
C GLN A 197 25.67 4.30 -7.15
N ASP A 198 24.51 3.80 -6.74
CA ASP A 198 24.35 2.91 -5.61
C ASP A 198 24.46 1.45 -6.13
N TYR A 199 25.73 0.97 -6.22
CA TYR A 199 26.04 -0.31 -6.85
C TYR A 199 25.59 -1.51 -6.02
N ASP A 200 25.59 -1.40 -4.71
CA ASP A 200 25.19 -2.50 -3.82
C ASP A 200 23.67 -2.78 -3.96
N SER A 201 22.88 -1.72 -3.90
CA SER A 201 21.44 -1.83 -4.12
C SER A 201 21.11 -2.29 -5.55
N ALA A 202 21.82 -1.78 -6.55
CA ALA A 202 21.66 -2.20 -7.95
C ALA A 202 21.96 -3.71 -8.11
N HIS A 203 23.05 -4.18 -7.54
CA HIS A 203 23.44 -5.60 -7.56
C HIS A 203 22.39 -6.49 -6.90
N TRP A 204 21.90 -6.07 -5.73
CA TRP A 204 20.89 -6.83 -5.00
C TRP A 204 19.59 -6.99 -5.82
N TYR A 205 19.09 -5.89 -6.40
CA TYR A 205 17.86 -5.94 -7.21
C TYR A 205 18.06 -6.72 -8.51
N ALA A 206 19.21 -6.60 -9.18
CA ALA A 206 19.49 -7.38 -10.38
C ALA A 206 19.51 -8.89 -10.10
N ASN A 207 20.11 -9.30 -8.97
CA ASN A 207 20.11 -10.70 -8.54
C ASN A 207 18.73 -11.17 -8.07
N LYS A 208 17.95 -10.32 -7.37
CA LYS A 208 16.55 -10.63 -7.07
C LYS A 208 15.79 -10.93 -8.37
N GLY A 209 15.92 -10.07 -9.39
CA GLY A 209 15.30 -10.30 -10.69
C GLY A 209 15.76 -11.61 -11.37
N LEU A 210 17.05 -11.93 -11.33
CA LEU A 210 17.57 -13.21 -11.87
C LEU A 210 17.00 -14.43 -11.14
N SER A 211 16.83 -14.34 -9.83
CA SER A 211 16.31 -15.46 -9.03
C SER A 211 14.81 -15.74 -9.28
N LEU A 212 14.08 -14.76 -9.79
CA LEU A 212 12.66 -14.89 -10.16
C LEU A 212 12.44 -15.46 -11.56
N LEU A 213 13.51 -15.52 -12.40
CA LEU A 213 13.40 -16.07 -13.76
C LEU A 213 13.21 -17.58 -13.71
N VAL A 214 12.03 -18.04 -14.07
CA VAL A 214 11.66 -19.48 -14.05
C VAL A 214 12.07 -20.21 -15.34
N ASP A 215 12.12 -19.51 -16.49
CA ASP A 215 12.72 -20.00 -17.76
C ASP A 215 12.80 -18.87 -18.82
N THR A 216 13.91 -18.89 -19.57
CA THR A 216 14.14 -18.39 -20.94
C THR A 216 13.44 -17.10 -21.42
N THR A 217 13.27 -16.09 -20.61
CA THR A 217 13.03 -14.74 -21.13
C THR A 217 14.38 -14.09 -21.45
N ASP A 218 15.00 -14.51 -22.53
CA ASP A 218 16.36 -14.13 -22.95
C ASP A 218 16.59 -12.62 -22.95
N HIS A 219 15.57 -11.85 -23.33
CA HIS A 219 15.63 -10.38 -23.36
C HIS A 219 15.78 -9.76 -21.95
N VAL A 220 14.99 -10.18 -20.97
CA VAL A 220 15.06 -9.63 -19.60
C VAL A 220 16.34 -10.09 -18.93
N LYS A 221 16.74 -11.35 -19.16
CA LYS A 221 18.00 -11.92 -18.69
C LYS A 221 19.20 -11.14 -19.23
N SER A 222 19.23 -10.81 -20.52
CA SER A 222 20.33 -10.06 -21.11
C SER A 222 20.45 -8.66 -20.51
N SER A 223 19.33 -7.99 -20.23
CA SER A 223 19.33 -6.70 -19.55
C SER A 223 19.87 -6.80 -18.11
N LEU A 224 19.43 -7.78 -17.32
CA LEU A 224 19.97 -8.00 -15.96
C LEU A 224 21.47 -8.31 -15.97
N LEU A 225 21.93 -9.12 -16.92
CA LEU A 225 23.36 -9.39 -17.12
C LEU A 225 24.14 -8.12 -17.45
N GLN A 226 23.57 -7.19 -18.24
CA GLN A 226 24.19 -5.88 -18.47
C GLN A 226 24.43 -5.11 -17.16
N TRP A 227 23.44 -5.06 -16.27
CA TRP A 227 23.61 -4.36 -14.99
C TRP A 227 24.67 -4.98 -14.12
N LEU A 228 24.71 -6.31 -14.03
CA LEU A 228 25.76 -7.02 -13.32
C LEU A 228 27.13 -6.77 -13.93
N GLY A 229 27.22 -6.70 -15.25
CA GLY A 229 28.46 -6.33 -15.96
C GLY A 229 28.91 -4.91 -15.62
N LEU A 230 28.00 -3.94 -15.53
CA LEU A 230 28.34 -2.57 -15.13
C LEU A 230 28.83 -2.49 -13.68
N ILE A 231 28.19 -3.20 -12.77
CA ILE A 231 28.60 -3.28 -11.36
C ILE A 231 30.00 -3.90 -11.25
N ALA A 232 30.24 -5.03 -11.89
CA ALA A 232 31.53 -5.70 -11.91
C ALA A 232 32.62 -4.80 -12.51
N LYS A 233 32.31 -4.03 -13.57
CA LYS A 233 33.22 -3.06 -14.18
C LYS A 233 33.63 -1.96 -13.19
N ASP A 234 32.65 -1.40 -12.47
CA ASP A 234 32.90 -0.31 -11.52
C ASP A 234 33.70 -0.80 -10.30
N ASN A 235 33.51 -2.07 -9.92
CA ASN A 235 34.34 -2.78 -8.93
C ASN A 235 35.70 -3.22 -9.51
N LYS A 236 36.07 -2.81 -10.74
CA LYS A 236 37.33 -3.16 -11.43
C LYS A 236 37.52 -4.66 -11.71
N GLN A 237 36.46 -5.45 -11.60
CA GLN A 237 36.42 -6.88 -11.94
C GLN A 237 36.20 -7.06 -13.45
N TYR A 238 37.13 -6.54 -14.25
CA TYR A 238 36.92 -6.39 -15.69
C TYR A 238 36.69 -7.72 -16.43
N THR A 239 37.33 -8.81 -16.00
CA THR A 239 37.13 -10.13 -16.62
C THR A 239 35.69 -10.60 -16.43
N GLU A 240 35.17 -10.44 -15.24
CA GLU A 240 33.79 -10.79 -14.91
C GLU A 240 32.80 -9.89 -15.64
N ALA A 241 33.04 -8.58 -15.70
CA ALA A 241 32.27 -7.63 -16.47
C ALA A 241 32.16 -8.02 -17.95
N ILE A 242 33.31 -8.38 -18.57
CA ILE A 242 33.35 -8.86 -19.98
C ILE A 242 32.50 -10.10 -20.15
N ASN A 243 32.57 -11.08 -19.24
CA ASN A 243 31.77 -12.30 -19.31
C ASN A 243 30.28 -12.00 -19.23
N TYR A 244 29.87 -11.11 -18.34
CA TYR A 244 28.47 -10.66 -18.27
C TYR A 244 28.03 -9.96 -19.55
N PHE A 245 28.79 -9.04 -20.10
CA PHE A 245 28.43 -8.35 -21.34
C PHE A 245 28.38 -9.27 -22.55
N VAL A 246 29.34 -10.20 -22.68
CA VAL A 246 29.32 -11.20 -23.76
C VAL A 246 28.09 -12.12 -23.63
N SER A 247 27.77 -12.54 -22.41
CA SER A 247 26.57 -13.34 -22.17
C SER A 247 25.30 -12.55 -22.45
N ALA A 248 25.26 -11.25 -22.11
CA ALA A 248 24.14 -10.37 -22.43
C ALA A 248 23.94 -10.23 -23.95
N ILE A 249 25.04 -10.01 -24.71
CA ILE A 249 25.02 -9.94 -26.18
C ILE A 249 24.51 -11.26 -26.78
N GLY A 250 25.02 -12.40 -26.29
CA GLY A 250 24.62 -13.73 -26.77
C GLY A 250 23.18 -14.10 -26.47
N SER A 251 22.62 -13.56 -25.40
CA SER A 251 21.21 -13.78 -25.00
C SER A 251 20.26 -12.75 -25.61
N SER A 252 20.75 -11.68 -26.22
CA SER A 252 19.92 -10.62 -26.78
C SER A 252 19.31 -11.04 -28.12
N LYS A 253 17.98 -11.00 -28.22
CA LYS A 253 17.24 -11.16 -29.48
C LYS A 253 17.05 -9.83 -30.22
N ASP A 254 17.06 -8.72 -29.50
CA ASP A 254 16.96 -7.37 -30.06
C ASP A 254 18.35 -6.86 -30.46
N ARG A 255 18.45 -6.36 -31.70
CA ARG A 255 19.70 -5.81 -32.21
C ARG A 255 20.16 -4.58 -31.44
N ASN A 256 19.24 -3.69 -31.10
CA ASN A 256 19.55 -2.44 -30.41
C ASN A 256 20.00 -2.70 -28.98
N ASP A 257 19.36 -3.63 -28.28
CA ASP A 257 19.81 -4.05 -26.96
C ASP A 257 21.23 -4.65 -27.03
N GLY A 258 21.49 -5.51 -27.98
CA GLY A 258 22.83 -6.03 -28.23
C GLY A 258 23.88 -4.93 -28.44
N LEU A 259 23.54 -3.87 -29.18
CA LEU A 259 24.43 -2.73 -29.39
C LEU A 259 24.71 -1.92 -28.10
N ARG A 260 23.75 -1.76 -27.22
CA ARG A 260 23.96 -1.16 -25.89
C ARG A 260 24.98 -1.96 -25.06
N TYR A 261 24.93 -3.27 -25.16
CA TYR A 261 25.88 -4.13 -24.46
C TYR A 261 27.30 -4.02 -25.07
N TYR A 262 27.41 -3.82 -26.39
CA TYR A 262 28.69 -3.49 -27.04
C TYR A 262 29.29 -2.17 -26.57
N LEU A 263 28.47 -1.13 -26.30
CA LEU A 263 28.97 0.12 -25.70
C LEU A 263 29.57 -0.13 -24.32
N SER A 264 28.87 -0.91 -23.48
CA SER A 264 29.34 -1.25 -22.14
C SER A 264 30.63 -2.09 -22.17
N LEU A 265 30.70 -3.06 -23.08
CA LEU A 265 31.87 -3.88 -23.32
C LEU A 265 33.05 -3.03 -23.82
N GLY A 266 32.82 -2.12 -24.79
CA GLY A 266 33.82 -1.22 -25.30
C GLY A 266 34.40 -0.29 -24.24
N ARG A 267 33.54 0.26 -23.37
CA ARG A 267 33.95 1.05 -22.20
C ARG A 267 34.82 0.22 -21.24
N THR A 268 34.46 -1.02 -20.98
CA THR A 268 35.29 -1.92 -20.16
C THR A 268 36.66 -2.16 -20.74
N TYR A 269 36.76 -2.40 -22.06
CA TYR A 269 38.05 -2.50 -22.74
C TYR A 269 38.85 -1.20 -22.67
N MET A 270 38.21 -0.04 -22.75
CA MET A 270 38.84 1.25 -22.58
C MET A 270 39.45 1.43 -21.19
N ASP A 271 38.68 1.10 -20.13
CA ASP A 271 39.12 1.16 -18.73
C ASP A 271 40.31 0.21 -18.47
N MET A 272 40.46 -0.87 -19.27
CA MET A 272 41.60 -1.80 -19.27
C MET A 272 42.78 -1.32 -20.15
N GLY A 273 42.70 -0.20 -20.86
CA GLY A 273 43.71 0.25 -21.81
C GLY A 273 43.73 -0.57 -23.12
N LYS A 274 42.76 -1.43 -23.39
CA LYS A 274 42.65 -2.26 -24.59
C LYS A 274 41.95 -1.50 -25.75
N PHE A 275 42.53 -0.37 -26.18
CA PHE A 275 41.91 0.61 -27.09
C PHE A 275 41.46 0.03 -28.43
N ARG A 276 42.23 -0.90 -29.04
CA ARG A 276 41.81 -1.54 -30.30
C ARG A 276 40.52 -2.36 -30.17
N LEU A 277 40.30 -3.03 -29.03
CA LEU A 277 39.08 -3.78 -28.79
C LEU A 277 37.91 -2.82 -28.49
N ALA A 278 38.17 -1.76 -27.73
CA ALA A 278 37.17 -0.72 -27.44
C ALA A 278 36.68 -0.06 -28.74
N GLU A 279 37.61 0.33 -29.65
CA GLU A 279 37.25 0.94 -30.93
C GLU A 279 36.39 0.02 -31.81
N LYS A 280 36.69 -1.28 -31.84
CA LYS A 280 35.83 -2.25 -32.55
C LYS A 280 34.40 -2.29 -31.98
N CYS A 281 34.26 -2.31 -30.66
CA CYS A 281 32.95 -2.31 -30.02
C CYS A 281 32.15 -1.02 -30.36
N PHE A 282 32.77 0.16 -30.26
CA PHE A 282 32.12 1.44 -30.56
C PHE A 282 31.77 1.61 -32.05
N ASN A 283 32.65 1.16 -32.94
CA ASN A 283 32.36 1.19 -34.37
C ASN A 283 31.21 0.26 -34.77
N HIS A 284 31.00 -0.84 -34.01
CA HIS A 284 29.86 -1.72 -34.21
C HIS A 284 28.54 -1.00 -33.94
N CYS A 285 28.55 0.02 -33.07
CA CYS A 285 27.37 0.80 -32.65
C CYS A 285 27.06 2.02 -33.55
N LYS A 286 27.85 2.27 -34.62
CA LYS A 286 27.64 3.46 -35.46
C LYS A 286 26.49 3.40 -36.45
N ASN A 287 26.03 2.19 -36.78
CA ASN A 287 24.99 1.98 -37.80
C ASN A 287 23.67 1.60 -37.08
N VAL A 288 23.13 2.55 -36.33
CA VAL A 288 21.89 2.38 -35.56
C VAL A 288 21.06 3.66 -35.62
N ASP A 289 19.75 3.51 -35.62
CA ASP A 289 18.80 4.62 -35.59
C ASP A 289 18.51 5.14 -34.17
N ASP A 290 19.05 4.47 -33.12
CA ASP A 290 18.93 4.89 -31.72
C ASP A 290 19.96 6.00 -31.42
N GLU A 291 19.47 7.23 -31.31
CA GLU A 291 20.28 8.44 -31.07
C GLU A 291 21.09 8.37 -29.77
N PHE A 292 20.57 7.69 -28.74
CA PHE A 292 21.27 7.51 -27.47
C PHE A 292 22.48 6.59 -27.62
N ILE A 293 22.29 5.44 -28.30
CA ILE A 293 23.39 4.50 -28.60
C ILE A 293 24.44 5.18 -29.47
N LEU A 294 23.99 5.88 -30.50
CA LEU A 294 24.86 6.57 -31.47
C LEU A 294 25.65 7.69 -30.78
N SER A 295 25.01 8.50 -29.96
CA SER A 295 25.67 9.53 -29.15
C SER A 295 26.73 8.93 -28.22
N GLY A 296 26.38 7.84 -27.52
CA GLY A 296 27.30 7.11 -26.65
C GLY A 296 28.51 6.57 -27.41
N ALA A 297 28.31 6.02 -28.62
CA ALA A 297 29.39 5.53 -29.49
C ALA A 297 30.35 6.66 -29.88
N PHE A 298 29.82 7.80 -30.32
CA PHE A 298 30.65 8.97 -30.68
C PHE A 298 31.37 9.56 -29.47
N TYR A 299 30.72 9.60 -28.31
CA TYR A 299 31.36 10.06 -27.09
C TYR A 299 32.58 9.21 -26.70
N TYR A 300 32.43 7.89 -26.70
CA TYR A 300 33.56 7.01 -26.37
C TYR A 300 34.65 7.00 -27.45
N LEU A 301 34.29 7.14 -28.73
CA LEU A 301 35.26 7.33 -29.81
C LEU A 301 36.01 8.66 -29.67
N CYS A 302 35.32 9.73 -29.23
CA CYS A 302 35.99 11.00 -28.91
C CYS A 302 37.04 10.81 -27.82
N LEU A 303 36.67 10.15 -26.68
CA LEU A 303 37.61 9.89 -25.61
C LEU A 303 38.79 9.06 -26.08
N LEU A 304 38.55 8.03 -26.87
CA LEU A 304 39.60 7.15 -27.40
C LEU A 304 40.56 7.90 -28.34
N LYS A 305 40.04 8.73 -29.28
CA LYS A 305 40.89 9.53 -30.18
C LYS A 305 41.66 10.62 -29.44
N ARG A 306 41.15 11.12 -28.32
CA ARG A 306 41.89 12.03 -27.44
C ARG A 306 43.07 11.34 -26.77
N GLU A 307 42.91 10.10 -26.24
CA GLU A 307 44.01 9.30 -25.68
C GLU A 307 45.08 8.96 -26.76
N GLU A 308 44.68 8.77 -28.03
CA GLU A 308 45.59 8.56 -29.14
C GLU A 308 46.30 9.85 -29.63
N GLY A 309 45.97 11.03 -29.06
CA GLY A 309 46.48 12.33 -29.50
C GLY A 309 45.87 12.86 -30.80
N ASN A 310 44.83 12.21 -31.33
CA ASN A 310 44.16 12.65 -32.57
C ASN A 310 43.00 13.61 -32.21
N TYR A 311 43.36 14.81 -31.79
CA TYR A 311 42.43 15.83 -31.33
C TYR A 311 41.44 16.29 -32.40
N LYS A 312 41.81 16.26 -33.68
CA LYS A 312 40.92 16.63 -34.80
C LYS A 312 39.74 15.66 -34.90
N GLN A 313 40.01 14.36 -34.86
CA GLN A 313 38.95 13.36 -34.90
C GLN A 313 38.14 13.35 -33.61
N ALA A 314 38.80 13.52 -32.46
CA ALA A 314 38.14 13.64 -31.19
C ALA A 314 37.12 14.78 -31.18
N PHE A 315 37.48 15.97 -31.69
CA PHE A 315 36.59 17.11 -31.81
C PHE A 315 35.36 16.80 -32.66
N LEU A 316 35.55 16.23 -33.86
CA LEU A 316 34.44 15.84 -34.75
C LEU A 316 33.48 14.83 -34.11
N TYR A 317 34.02 13.88 -33.36
CA TYR A 317 33.17 12.92 -32.63
C TYR A 317 32.44 13.59 -31.46
N LYS A 318 33.09 14.57 -30.80
CA LYS A 318 32.44 15.34 -29.72
C LYS A 318 31.27 16.16 -30.25
N GLU A 319 31.45 16.90 -31.35
CA GLU A 319 30.35 17.65 -31.97
C GLU A 319 29.16 16.77 -32.34
N LYS A 320 29.43 15.58 -32.92
CA LYS A 320 28.37 14.62 -33.25
C LYS A 320 27.64 14.11 -32.01
N SER A 321 28.38 13.79 -30.95
CA SER A 321 27.78 13.32 -29.69
C SER A 321 26.93 14.42 -29.03
N ASP A 322 27.44 15.66 -28.99
CA ASP A 322 26.74 16.78 -28.35
C ASP A 322 25.45 17.15 -29.10
N SER A 323 25.50 17.19 -30.43
CA SER A 323 24.31 17.44 -31.27
C SER A 323 23.21 16.40 -31.01
N LEU A 324 23.59 15.12 -30.86
CA LEU A 324 22.63 14.06 -30.55
C LEU A 324 22.11 14.15 -29.09
N LEU A 325 22.97 14.54 -28.12
CA LEU A 325 22.58 14.71 -26.74
C LEU A 325 21.63 15.90 -26.49
N GLU A 326 21.78 16.97 -27.28
CA GLU A 326 20.89 18.14 -27.19
C GLU A 326 19.44 17.78 -27.55
N ILE A 327 19.27 16.86 -28.52
CA ILE A 327 17.95 16.30 -28.86
C ILE A 327 17.34 15.54 -27.69
N VAL A 328 18.16 14.83 -26.92
CA VAL A 328 17.71 13.98 -25.79
C VAL A 328 17.49 14.79 -24.48
N ARG A 329 18.15 15.95 -24.32
CA ARG A 329 18.07 16.77 -23.12
C ARG A 329 17.10 17.93 -23.27
N ASN A 330 16.01 17.91 -22.54
CA ASN A 330 15.10 19.05 -22.41
C ASN A 330 14.95 19.43 -20.93
N ASN A 331 15.75 20.42 -20.50
CA ASN A 331 15.75 20.90 -19.12
C ASN A 331 14.40 21.53 -18.71
N GLU A 332 13.75 22.25 -19.65
CA GLU A 332 12.44 22.86 -19.40
C GLU A 332 11.37 21.80 -19.11
N LEU A 333 11.43 20.70 -19.85
CA LEU A 333 10.55 19.57 -19.67
C LEU A 333 10.75 18.89 -18.30
N ARG A 334 12.00 18.77 -17.85
CA ARG A 334 12.31 18.24 -16.51
C ARG A 334 11.64 19.08 -15.42
N GLU A 335 11.71 20.40 -15.50
CA GLU A 335 11.08 21.29 -14.53
C GLU A 335 9.56 21.17 -14.56
N GLN A 336 8.95 21.06 -15.76
CA GLN A 336 7.52 20.83 -15.91
C GLN A 336 7.08 19.50 -15.32
N LEU A 337 7.82 18.42 -15.56
CA LEU A 337 7.52 17.10 -14.99
C LEU A 337 7.63 17.11 -13.47
N LEU A 338 8.66 17.76 -12.93
CA LEU A 338 8.85 17.88 -11.48
C LEU A 338 7.73 18.69 -10.83
N ALA A 339 7.31 19.79 -11.46
CA ALA A 339 6.19 20.60 -10.99
C ALA A 339 4.87 19.82 -10.99
N LEU A 340 4.64 19.04 -12.05
CA LEU A 340 3.44 18.22 -12.20
C LEU A 340 3.40 17.09 -11.17
N GLN A 341 4.52 16.42 -10.94
CA GLN A 341 4.65 15.38 -9.93
C GLN A 341 4.43 15.94 -8.51
N LYS A 342 5.06 17.08 -8.17
CA LYS A 342 4.84 17.76 -6.89
C LYS A 342 3.38 18.15 -6.69
N LYS A 343 2.71 18.62 -7.74
CA LYS A 343 1.27 18.93 -7.70
C LYS A 343 0.46 17.68 -7.39
N TYR A 344 0.74 16.56 -8.06
CA TYR A 344 0.05 15.29 -7.81
C TYR A 344 0.26 14.80 -6.38
N GLU A 345 1.49 14.84 -5.87
CA GLU A 345 1.82 14.47 -4.49
C GLU A 345 1.09 15.36 -3.49
N ALA A 346 1.02 16.68 -3.75
CA ALA A 346 0.27 17.62 -2.94
C ALA A 346 -1.24 17.30 -2.95
N ASP A 347 -1.82 17.07 -4.11
CA ASP A 347 -3.24 16.71 -4.25
C ASP A 347 -3.56 15.37 -3.57
N LYS A 348 -2.66 14.38 -3.68
CA LYS A 348 -2.74 13.09 -2.99
C LYS A 348 -2.72 13.29 -1.47
N LEU A 349 -1.78 14.10 -0.96
CA LEU A 349 -1.67 14.42 0.47
C LEU A 349 -2.93 15.13 1.00
N VAL A 350 -3.47 16.07 0.23
CA VAL A 350 -4.74 16.76 0.56
C VAL A 350 -5.89 15.76 0.62
N PHE A 351 -5.97 14.84 -0.35
CA PHE A 351 -6.98 13.80 -0.38
C PHE A 351 -6.85 12.84 0.81
N GLU A 352 -5.66 12.34 1.09
CA GLU A 352 -5.38 11.44 2.22
C GLU A 352 -5.71 12.13 3.56
N ASN A 353 -5.31 13.39 3.73
CA ASN A 353 -5.66 14.18 4.91
C ASN A 353 -7.18 14.37 5.06
N LYS A 354 -7.90 14.56 3.96
CA LYS A 354 -9.35 14.64 3.97
C LYS A 354 -10.00 13.31 4.37
N GLN A 355 -9.47 12.17 3.89
CA GLN A 355 -9.91 10.84 4.31
C GLN A 355 -9.64 10.58 5.79
N ILE A 356 -8.42 10.89 6.26
CA ILE A 356 -8.04 10.77 7.68
C ILE A 356 -8.95 11.64 8.55
N LYS A 357 -9.29 12.86 8.10
CA LYS A 357 -10.21 13.74 8.82
C LYS A 357 -11.61 13.14 8.91
N LEU A 358 -12.13 12.62 7.80
CA LEU A 358 -13.43 11.95 7.76
C LEU A 358 -13.47 10.70 8.64
N GLU A 359 -12.39 9.91 8.66
CA GLU A 359 -12.30 8.76 9.56
C GLU A 359 -12.24 9.17 11.02
N LYS A 360 -11.48 10.21 11.36
CA LYS A 360 -11.46 10.76 12.73
C LYS A 360 -12.83 11.30 13.15
N GLU A 361 -13.55 11.96 12.25
CA GLU A 361 -14.92 12.41 12.51
C GLU A 361 -15.86 11.22 12.74
N LYS A 362 -15.80 10.18 11.91
CA LYS A 362 -16.56 8.93 12.12
C LYS A 362 -16.22 8.26 13.45
N GLN A 363 -14.94 8.18 13.80
CA GLN A 363 -14.49 7.67 15.09
C GLN A 363 -15.02 8.51 16.25
N ALA A 364 -14.96 9.84 16.13
CA ALA A 364 -15.50 10.76 17.14
C ALA A 364 -17.02 10.56 17.35
N TYR A 365 -17.77 10.43 16.26
CA TYR A 365 -19.20 10.10 16.32
C TYR A 365 -19.44 8.72 16.96
N PHE A 366 -18.64 7.73 16.60
CA PHE A 366 -18.73 6.40 17.23
C PHE A 366 -18.48 6.47 18.74
N TYR A 367 -17.40 7.16 19.18
CA TYR A 367 -17.13 7.36 20.61
C TYR A 367 -18.24 8.13 21.31
N LEU A 368 -18.82 9.16 20.67
CA LEU A 368 -19.96 9.89 21.21
C LEU A 368 -21.16 8.96 21.46
N VAL A 369 -21.49 8.11 20.48
CA VAL A 369 -22.57 7.12 20.61
C VAL A 369 -22.28 6.13 21.74
N VAL A 370 -21.05 5.63 21.84
CA VAL A 370 -20.62 4.71 22.91
C VAL A 370 -20.75 5.39 24.28
N VAL A 371 -20.31 6.65 24.40
CA VAL A 371 -20.46 7.41 25.66
C VAL A 371 -21.92 7.61 26.02
N LEU A 372 -22.78 7.93 25.04
CA LEU A 372 -24.21 8.07 25.27
C LEU A 372 -24.86 6.74 25.71
N LEU A 373 -24.46 5.63 25.10
CA LEU A 373 -24.94 4.30 25.52
C LEU A 373 -24.49 3.94 26.94
N ILE A 374 -23.19 4.18 27.26
CA ILE A 374 -22.66 3.94 28.60
C ILE A 374 -23.37 4.84 29.64
N SER A 375 -23.58 6.12 29.32
CA SER A 375 -24.30 7.04 30.18
C SER A 375 -25.77 6.62 30.41
N GLY A 376 -26.43 6.16 29.33
CA GLY A 376 -27.80 5.62 29.42
C GLY A 376 -27.89 4.36 30.27
N VAL A 377 -26.94 3.42 30.09
CA VAL A 377 -26.85 2.22 30.93
C VAL A 377 -26.54 2.60 32.39
N SER A 378 -25.57 3.50 32.59
CA SER A 378 -25.20 3.99 33.93
C SER A 378 -26.38 4.66 34.61
N PHE A 379 -27.11 5.52 33.90
CA PHE A 379 -28.33 6.15 34.42
C PHE A 379 -29.41 5.12 34.79
N SER A 380 -29.60 4.10 33.93
CA SER A 380 -30.53 3.00 34.21
C SER A 380 -30.12 2.20 35.44
N LEU A 381 -28.82 1.90 35.59
CA LEU A 381 -28.27 1.20 36.76
C LEU A 381 -28.39 2.04 38.01
N ILE A 382 -28.11 3.34 37.97
CA ILE A 382 -28.29 4.27 39.09
C ILE A 382 -29.78 4.33 39.49
N LYS A 383 -30.68 4.39 38.51
CA LYS A 383 -32.14 4.37 38.78
C LYS A 383 -32.57 3.06 39.43
N ARG A 384 -32.05 1.91 38.94
CA ARG A 384 -32.29 0.59 39.54
C ARG A 384 -31.69 0.50 40.94
N TYR A 385 -30.47 1.00 41.13
CA TYR A 385 -29.80 1.03 42.43
C TYR A 385 -30.55 1.92 43.45
N LYS A 386 -30.95 3.15 43.04
CA LYS A 386 -31.79 4.01 43.89
C LYS A 386 -33.12 3.34 44.29
N LYS A 387 -33.78 2.66 43.32
CA LYS A 387 -35.02 1.92 43.59
C LYS A 387 -34.78 0.74 44.53
N LYS A 388 -33.65 0.03 44.39
CA LYS A 388 -33.25 -1.07 45.30
C LYS A 388 -32.91 -0.53 46.68
N ASN A 389 -32.18 0.57 46.79
CA ASN A 389 -31.86 1.21 48.08
C ASN A 389 -33.11 1.71 48.80
N LEU A 390 -34.06 2.32 48.09
CA LEU A 390 -35.34 2.73 48.68
C LEU A 390 -36.09 1.52 49.25
N ARG A 391 -36.13 0.40 48.51
CA ARG A 391 -36.72 -0.85 49.01
C ARG A 391 -35.97 -1.42 50.23
N ASN A 392 -34.63 -1.32 50.22
CA ASN A 392 -33.81 -1.77 51.35
C ASN A 392 -34.00 -0.88 52.58
N ILE A 393 -34.13 0.44 52.41
CA ILE A 393 -34.43 1.39 53.50
C ILE A 393 -35.82 1.11 54.06
N GLU A 394 -36.79 0.80 53.20
CA GLU A 394 -38.15 0.45 53.60
C GLU A 394 -38.17 -0.88 54.36
N ALA A 395 -37.41 -1.87 53.88
CA ALA A 395 -37.22 -3.15 54.57
C ALA A 395 -36.52 -2.99 55.94
N LEU A 396 -35.50 -2.11 56.01
CA LEU A 396 -34.84 -1.76 57.27
C LEU A 396 -35.81 -1.12 58.26
N ARG A 397 -36.63 -0.17 57.79
CA ARG A 397 -37.70 0.44 58.66
C ARG A 397 -38.71 -0.56 59.13
N ILE A 398 -39.08 -1.53 58.29
CA ILE A 398 -39.99 -2.61 58.71
C ILE A 398 -39.26 -3.49 59.71
N ASN A 399 -38.01 -3.84 59.47
CA ASN A 399 -37.24 -4.66 60.45
C ASN A 399 -36.97 -3.91 61.76
N GLU A 400 -36.72 -2.60 61.73
CA GLU A 400 -36.63 -1.78 62.96
C GLU A 400 -37.92 -1.79 63.73
N LYS A 401 -39.08 -1.63 63.10
CA LYS A 401 -40.38 -1.73 63.75
C LYS A 401 -40.62 -3.12 64.35
N ILE A 402 -40.22 -4.18 63.64
CA ILE A 402 -40.30 -5.55 64.12
C ILE A 402 -39.38 -5.75 65.36
N ILE A 403 -38.16 -5.19 65.30
CA ILE A 403 -37.20 -5.23 66.40
C ILE A 403 -37.75 -4.47 67.61
N GLU A 404 -38.35 -3.28 67.41
CA GLU A 404 -39.02 -2.52 68.48
C GLU A 404 -40.20 -3.28 69.08
N GLU A 405 -41.01 -3.92 68.20
CA GLU A 405 -42.12 -4.74 68.66
C GLU A 405 -41.65 -5.97 69.46
N TYR A 406 -40.58 -6.64 68.98
CA TYR A 406 -39.99 -7.75 69.75
C TYR A 406 -39.25 -7.26 70.99
N ALA A 407 -38.61 -6.10 70.99
CA ALA A 407 -38.01 -5.52 72.19
C ALA A 407 -39.08 -5.14 73.24
N CYS A 408 -40.19 -4.60 72.72
CA CYS A 408 -41.35 -4.32 73.59
C CYS A 408 -41.93 -5.62 74.19
N ARG A 409 -42.11 -6.68 73.36
CA ARG A 409 -42.53 -7.98 73.82
C ARG A 409 -41.52 -8.63 74.78
N ILE A 410 -40.22 -8.46 74.54
CA ILE A 410 -39.20 -8.94 75.50
C ILE A 410 -39.24 -8.17 76.79
N THR A 411 -39.51 -6.86 76.76
CA THR A 411 -39.70 -6.06 77.97
C THR A 411 -41.01 -6.44 78.73
N GLU A 412 -42.06 -6.66 77.94
CA GLU A 412 -43.32 -7.19 78.51
C GLU A 412 -43.12 -8.59 79.07
N PHE A 413 -42.39 -9.48 78.38
CA PHE A 413 -42.04 -10.81 78.91
C PHE A 413 -41.11 -10.73 80.11
N LYS A 414 -40.18 -9.80 80.19
CA LYS A 414 -39.32 -9.54 81.34
C LYS A 414 -40.10 -9.04 82.54
N GLN A 415 -41.19 -8.33 82.33
CA GLN A 415 -42.06 -7.86 83.38
C GLN A 415 -43.08 -8.92 83.89
N LYS A 416 -43.29 -9.99 83.10
CA LYS A 416 -44.25 -11.07 83.41
C LYS A 416 -43.57 -12.32 83.93
N GLU A 417 -42.42 -12.22 84.51
CA GLU A 417 -41.61 -13.37 84.84
C GLU A 417 -41.47 -13.75 86.24
N GLU A 418 -41.77 -15.01 86.39
CA GLU A 418 -40.91 -15.91 87.16
C GLU A 418 -41.02 -17.40 86.74
N TRP A 419 -41.73 -17.71 85.66
CA TRP A 419 -42.06 -19.12 85.36
C TRP A 419 -41.52 -19.78 84.11
N GLU A 420 -40.78 -19.14 83.20
CA GLU A 420 -40.35 -19.75 81.90
C GLU A 420 -38.88 -19.57 81.54
N GLN A 421 -37.96 -19.90 82.41
CA GLN A 421 -36.50 -19.80 82.09
C GLN A 421 -35.98 -20.81 81.09
N LYS A 422 -36.71 -21.83 80.63
CA LYS A 422 -36.26 -22.86 79.72
C LYS A 422 -36.60 -22.56 78.26
N ALA A 423 -37.68 -21.88 77.95
CA ALA A 423 -38.11 -21.54 76.60
C ALA A 423 -37.38 -20.28 76.00
N LYS A 424 -36.90 -19.42 76.94
CA LYS A 424 -36.22 -18.14 76.55
C LYS A 424 -34.90 -18.30 75.88
N LYS A 425 -34.10 -19.31 76.19
CA LYS A 425 -32.74 -19.51 75.62
C LYS A 425 -32.77 -19.89 74.14
N GLU A 426 -33.77 -20.57 73.66
CA GLU A 426 -33.88 -21.03 72.25
C GLU A 426 -34.36 -19.93 71.33
N THR A 427 -35.23 -19.03 71.79
CA THR A 427 -35.77 -17.92 70.97
C THR A 427 -34.72 -16.80 70.74
N ILE A 428 -33.91 -16.46 71.75
CA ILE A 428 -32.83 -15.50 71.70
C ILE A 428 -31.73 -16.01 70.77
N GLY A 429 -31.42 -17.31 70.73
CA GLY A 429 -30.46 -17.93 69.83
C GLY A 429 -30.85 -17.84 68.33
N LYS A 430 -32.17 -17.91 68.05
CA LYS A 430 -32.68 -17.77 66.65
C LYS A 430 -32.65 -16.31 66.17
N LEU A 431 -32.95 -15.35 67.07
CA LEU A 431 -32.87 -13.91 66.69
C LEU A 431 -31.43 -13.46 66.43
N ASN A 432 -30.46 -13.86 67.22
CA ASN A 432 -29.06 -13.49 67.05
C ASN A 432 -28.46 -14.09 65.78
N ARG A 433 -28.88 -15.27 65.30
CA ARG A 433 -28.47 -15.82 64.02
C ARG A 433 -28.98 -14.97 62.82
N LYS A 434 -30.21 -14.47 62.90
CA LYS A 434 -30.82 -13.66 61.86
C LYS A 434 -30.15 -12.28 61.72
N ILE A 435 -29.70 -11.70 62.84
CA ILE A 435 -28.90 -10.43 62.83
C ILE A 435 -27.54 -10.65 62.24
N LEU A 436 -26.88 -11.79 62.42
CA LEU A 436 -25.57 -12.12 61.84
C LEU A 436 -25.65 -12.36 60.31
N GLU A 437 -26.73 -12.96 59.81
CA GLU A 437 -26.94 -13.12 58.35
C GLU A 437 -27.08 -11.78 57.64
N LEU A 438 -27.85 -10.85 58.16
CA LEU A 438 -28.08 -9.53 57.56
C LEU A 438 -26.84 -8.65 57.58
N THR A 439 -25.92 -8.84 58.54
CA THR A 439 -24.66 -8.09 58.63
C THR A 439 -23.64 -8.60 57.63
N SER A 440 -23.69 -9.91 57.26
CA SER A 440 -22.78 -10.49 56.26
C SER A 440 -23.13 -10.13 54.81
N GLU A 441 -24.42 -9.92 54.52
CA GLU A 441 -24.87 -9.49 53.19
C GLU A 441 -24.44 -8.05 52.86
N ASN A 442 -24.41 -7.16 53.85
CA ASN A 442 -23.93 -5.77 53.65
C ASN A 442 -22.44 -5.66 53.40
N LYS A 443 -21.61 -6.65 53.75
CA LYS A 443 -20.16 -6.65 53.52
C LYS A 443 -19.79 -7.04 52.08
N LYS A 444 -20.60 -7.85 51.38
CA LYS A 444 -20.38 -8.33 50.02
C LYS A 444 -20.60 -7.26 48.93
N ILE A 445 -21.18 -6.12 49.26
CA ILE A 445 -21.48 -5.04 48.28
C ILE A 445 -20.29 -4.07 48.11
N ARG A 446 -19.26 -4.12 48.94
CA ARG A 446 -18.17 -3.15 49.02
C ARG A 446 -16.94 -3.45 48.17
N ASP A 447 -16.71 -4.67 47.71
CA ASP A 447 -15.48 -5.06 47.01
C ASP A 447 -15.68 -5.11 45.49
N ASN A 448 -15.40 -4.01 44.79
CA ASN A 448 -15.46 -3.94 43.32
C ASN A 448 -14.07 -3.59 42.75
N SER A 449 -13.25 -4.60 42.42
CA SER A 449 -11.88 -4.50 41.88
C SER A 449 -11.75 -3.71 40.59
N CYS A 450 -12.81 -3.56 39.79
CA CYS A 450 -12.78 -2.80 38.53
C CYS A 450 -12.61 -1.28 38.69
N VAL A 451 -13.08 -0.70 39.80
CA VAL A 451 -12.97 0.75 40.06
C VAL A 451 -11.52 1.13 40.38
N GLU A 452 -10.81 0.24 41.03
CA GLU A 452 -9.43 0.41 41.46
C GLU A 452 -8.47 0.37 40.25
N ALA A 453 -8.69 -0.54 39.28
CA ALA A 453 -7.90 -0.62 38.03
C ALA A 453 -8.03 0.65 37.20
N LEU A 454 -9.20 1.23 37.07
CA LEU A 454 -9.42 2.49 36.33
C LEU A 454 -8.74 3.68 37.00
N PHE A 455 -8.70 3.71 38.32
CA PHE A 455 -7.99 4.74 39.08
C PHE A 455 -6.47 4.64 38.83
N ILE A 456 -5.89 3.45 38.94
CA ILE A 456 -4.47 3.18 38.69
C ILE A 456 -4.07 3.59 37.28
N LEU A 457 -4.87 3.26 36.27
CA LEU A 457 -4.64 3.66 34.88
C LEU A 457 -4.70 5.18 34.68
N GLY A 458 -5.56 5.87 35.42
CA GLY A 458 -5.62 7.33 35.46
C GLY A 458 -4.33 7.97 36.01
N GLU A 459 -3.80 7.44 37.10
CA GLU A 459 -2.56 7.88 37.73
C GLU A 459 -1.33 7.65 36.83
N LEU A 460 -1.24 6.49 36.17
CA LEU A 460 -0.19 6.16 35.18
C LEU A 460 -0.25 7.12 33.97
N LYS A 461 -1.43 7.43 33.48
CA LYS A 461 -1.61 8.29 32.31
C LYS A 461 -1.26 9.75 32.59
N GLN A 462 -1.38 10.18 33.86
CA GLN A 462 -1.05 11.53 34.33
C GLN A 462 0.39 11.64 34.87
N GLY A 463 1.15 10.54 34.85
CA GLY A 463 2.54 10.51 35.33
C GLY A 463 2.70 10.63 36.85
N ARG A 464 1.63 10.41 37.62
CA ARG A 464 1.66 10.42 39.08
C ARG A 464 2.05 9.07 39.68
N LEU A 465 2.02 8.02 38.89
CA LEU A 465 2.49 6.68 39.24
C LEU A 465 3.43 6.19 38.14
N ILE A 466 4.54 5.56 38.52
CA ILE A 466 5.49 4.93 37.58
C ILE A 466 5.50 3.41 37.82
N ALA A 467 5.89 2.65 36.77
CA ALA A 467 5.81 1.19 36.76
C ALA A 467 6.65 0.52 37.87
N GLU A 468 7.76 1.11 38.29
CA GLU A 468 8.60 0.58 39.37
C GLU A 468 7.92 0.65 40.74
N ASN A 469 7.13 1.67 40.98
CA ASN A 469 6.45 1.90 42.27
C ASN A 469 5.13 1.14 42.38
N MET A 470 4.69 0.46 41.33
CA MET A 470 3.45 -0.32 41.35
C MET A 470 3.61 -1.62 42.16
N SER A 471 2.71 -1.83 43.08
CA SER A 471 2.57 -3.11 43.80
C SER A 471 2.16 -4.27 42.86
N ALA A 472 2.38 -5.49 43.31
CA ALA A 472 1.93 -6.68 42.56
C ALA A 472 0.40 -6.71 42.38
N THR A 473 -0.35 -6.23 43.38
CA THR A 473 -1.81 -6.16 43.36
C THR A 473 -2.32 -5.15 42.34
N GLU A 474 -1.71 -3.96 42.28
CA GLU A 474 -2.09 -2.93 41.31
C GLU A 474 -1.85 -3.37 39.87
N ARG A 475 -0.74 -4.06 39.60
CA ARG A 475 -0.48 -4.66 38.26
C ARG A 475 -1.51 -5.74 37.93
N GLN A 476 -1.83 -6.58 38.91
CA GLN A 476 -2.82 -7.63 38.70
C GLN A 476 -4.21 -7.04 38.41
N ASN A 477 -4.63 -5.98 39.12
CA ASN A 477 -5.88 -5.29 38.85
C ASN A 477 -5.98 -4.76 37.42
N ILE A 478 -4.88 -4.24 36.86
CA ILE A 478 -4.81 -3.83 35.43
C ILE A 478 -4.94 -5.05 34.51
N PHE A 479 -4.29 -6.16 34.84
CA PHE A 479 -4.35 -7.37 34.01
C PHE A 479 -5.75 -8.00 34.02
N ASP A 480 -6.37 -8.06 35.17
CA ASP A 480 -7.74 -8.57 35.35
C ASP A 480 -8.76 -7.67 34.61
N PHE A 481 -8.56 -6.35 34.67
CA PHE A 481 -9.35 -5.40 33.93
C PHE A 481 -9.21 -5.59 32.40
N LEU A 482 -7.99 -5.80 31.89
CA LEU A 482 -7.74 -6.05 30.47
C LEU A 482 -8.32 -7.38 30.00
N ASP A 483 -8.23 -8.42 30.81
CA ASP A 483 -8.85 -9.71 30.51
C ASP A 483 -10.36 -9.60 30.43
N LEU A 484 -10.96 -8.80 31.31
CA LEU A 484 -12.39 -8.54 31.28
C LEU A 484 -12.85 -7.75 30.06
N VAL A 485 -12.08 -6.71 29.67
CA VAL A 485 -12.48 -5.77 28.60
C VAL A 485 -12.11 -6.28 27.21
N TYR A 486 -10.99 -7.02 27.08
CA TYR A 486 -10.43 -7.44 25.79
C TYR A 486 -10.38 -8.97 25.64
N ALA A 487 -11.44 -9.66 26.07
CA ALA A 487 -11.64 -11.10 25.85
C ALA A 487 -10.42 -11.97 26.24
N ASN A 488 -9.99 -11.84 27.51
CA ASN A 488 -8.87 -12.55 28.12
C ASN A 488 -7.51 -12.27 27.44
N PHE A 489 -7.28 -11.03 27.01
CA PHE A 489 -6.06 -10.60 26.31
C PHE A 489 -4.77 -10.99 27.05
N ILE A 490 -4.65 -10.69 28.35
CA ILE A 490 -3.47 -11.01 29.17
C ILE A 490 -3.29 -12.52 29.32
N SER A 491 -4.38 -13.23 29.54
CA SER A 491 -4.37 -14.69 29.68
C SER A 491 -3.94 -15.38 28.39
N ARG A 492 -4.40 -14.91 27.23
CA ARG A 492 -4.03 -15.44 25.91
C ARG A 492 -2.57 -15.16 25.58
N ILE A 493 -2.11 -13.91 25.68
CA ILE A 493 -0.74 -13.55 25.33
C ILE A 493 0.29 -14.24 26.23
N LYS A 494 -0.07 -14.52 27.50
CA LYS A 494 0.71 -15.34 28.42
C LYS A 494 0.76 -16.82 28.03
N ALA A 495 -0.29 -17.35 27.44
CA ALA A 495 -0.35 -18.75 27.02
C ALA A 495 0.50 -18.99 25.78
N ASP A 496 0.57 -18.02 24.88
CA ASP A 496 1.22 -18.17 23.60
C ASP A 496 2.71 -17.72 23.61
N PHE A 497 3.08 -16.83 24.57
CA PHE A 497 4.44 -16.24 24.61
C PHE A 497 4.98 -16.17 26.04
N ASP A 498 6.26 -16.52 26.20
CA ASP A 498 6.96 -16.40 27.50
C ASP A 498 7.47 -14.96 27.70
N LEU A 499 6.61 -14.14 28.26
CA LEU A 499 6.88 -12.72 28.51
C LEU A 499 7.21 -12.45 29.97
N THR A 500 8.21 -11.63 30.21
CA THR A 500 8.50 -11.12 31.55
C THR A 500 7.37 -10.22 32.06
N LYS A 501 7.29 -10.05 33.40
CA LYS A 501 6.27 -9.16 34.03
C LYS A 501 6.32 -7.72 33.47
N GLY A 502 7.52 -7.22 33.13
CA GLY A 502 7.69 -5.89 32.56
C GLY A 502 7.24 -5.82 31.10
N GLU A 503 7.50 -6.84 30.32
CA GLU A 503 7.05 -6.93 28.93
C GLU A 503 5.55 -7.12 28.82
N LEU A 504 4.98 -7.89 29.74
CA LEU A 504 3.53 -8.05 29.83
C LEU A 504 2.81 -6.74 30.19
N LEU A 505 3.40 -5.96 31.13
CA LEU A 505 2.89 -4.63 31.44
C LEU A 505 3.03 -3.67 30.25
N LEU A 506 4.16 -3.74 29.53
CA LEU A 506 4.36 -2.95 28.32
C LEU A 506 3.34 -3.31 27.23
N ALA A 507 3.09 -4.58 26.99
CA ALA A 507 2.04 -5.05 26.08
C ALA A 507 0.64 -4.57 26.51
N ALA A 508 0.34 -4.64 27.80
CA ALA A 508 -0.90 -4.15 28.39
C ALA A 508 -1.12 -2.65 28.12
N LEU A 509 -0.09 -1.84 28.35
CA LEU A 509 -0.18 -0.39 28.14
C LEU A 509 -0.25 -0.02 26.64
N ILE A 510 0.41 -0.78 25.77
CA ILE A 510 0.26 -0.61 24.32
C ILE A 510 -1.17 -0.97 23.88
N LYS A 511 -1.76 -2.05 24.41
CA LYS A 511 -3.16 -2.42 24.15
C LYS A 511 -4.13 -1.33 24.56
N LEU A 512 -3.84 -0.63 25.65
CA LEU A 512 -4.62 0.52 26.16
C LEU A 512 -4.32 1.84 25.42
N GLY A 513 -3.49 1.82 24.37
CA GLY A 513 -3.21 2.97 23.52
C GLY A 513 -2.27 4.02 24.13
N PHE A 514 -1.37 3.63 25.03
CA PHE A 514 -0.36 4.55 25.58
C PHE A 514 0.66 4.92 24.49
N SER A 515 0.86 6.22 24.28
CA SER A 515 1.87 6.74 23.35
C SER A 515 3.29 6.51 23.87
N ASN A 516 4.30 6.58 22.98
CA ASN A 516 5.70 6.46 23.37
C ASN A 516 6.12 7.48 24.44
N GLN A 517 5.55 8.70 24.39
CA GLN A 517 5.78 9.72 25.40
C GLN A 517 5.21 9.33 26.77
N GLN A 518 4.01 8.76 26.79
CA GLN A 518 3.41 8.26 28.01
C GLN A 518 4.16 7.06 28.58
N LEU A 519 4.66 6.16 27.72
CA LEU A 519 5.48 5.02 28.12
C LEU A 519 6.83 5.47 28.72
N MET A 520 7.42 6.55 28.22
CA MET A 520 8.64 7.14 28.83
C MET A 520 8.36 7.55 30.28
N ILE A 521 7.25 8.21 30.52
CA ILE A 521 6.86 8.68 31.85
C ILE A 521 6.57 7.48 32.77
N VAL A 522 5.79 6.51 32.30
CA VAL A 522 5.38 5.32 33.08
C VAL A 522 6.57 4.45 33.47
N PHE A 523 7.56 4.29 32.57
CA PHE A 523 8.75 3.48 32.83
C PHE A 523 9.96 4.30 33.32
N ASP A 524 9.79 5.57 33.56
CA ASP A 524 10.83 6.53 33.98
C ASP A 524 12.13 6.35 33.18
N CYS A 525 12.03 6.40 31.83
CA CYS A 525 13.16 6.09 30.97
C CYS A 525 13.19 6.97 29.71
N GLU A 526 14.36 7.08 29.07
CA GLU A 526 14.52 7.83 27.82
C GLU A 526 13.80 7.13 26.63
N MET A 527 13.48 7.90 25.59
CA MET A 527 12.84 7.43 24.37
C MET A 527 13.58 6.24 23.73
N LYS A 528 14.90 6.24 23.72
CA LYS A 528 15.73 5.13 23.23
C LYS A 528 15.47 3.83 23.99
N SER A 529 15.25 3.91 25.29
CA SER A 529 14.93 2.76 26.14
C SER A 529 13.53 2.22 25.87
N VAL A 530 12.55 3.09 25.63
CA VAL A 530 11.21 2.67 25.19
C VAL A 530 11.29 1.89 23.89
N TYR A 531 12.01 2.39 22.88
CA TYR A 531 12.23 1.67 21.62
C TYR A 531 12.94 0.33 21.83
N LYS A 532 13.96 0.29 22.68
CA LYS A 532 14.69 -0.95 23.01
C LYS A 532 13.78 -1.99 23.69
N ASN A 533 12.93 -1.55 24.61
CA ASN A 533 11.97 -2.43 25.29
C ASN A 533 10.89 -2.93 24.31
N LYS A 534 10.42 -2.08 23.42
CA LYS A 534 9.50 -2.49 22.34
C LYS A 534 10.16 -3.48 21.37
N GLN A 535 11.44 -3.30 21.05
CA GLN A 535 12.19 -4.25 20.22
C GLN A 535 12.37 -5.61 20.93
N ARG A 536 12.63 -5.62 22.24
CA ARG A 536 12.67 -6.85 23.03
C ARG A 536 11.32 -7.56 23.04
N LEU A 537 10.26 -6.83 23.35
CA LEU A 537 8.89 -7.36 23.31
C LEU A 537 8.58 -7.94 21.94
N LYS A 538 8.96 -7.24 20.88
CA LYS A 538 8.78 -7.68 19.50
C LYS A 538 9.50 -8.99 19.19
N SER A 539 10.73 -9.18 19.70
CA SER A 539 11.49 -10.42 19.53
C SER A 539 10.86 -11.59 20.29
N HIS A 540 10.34 -11.36 21.49
CA HIS A 540 9.67 -12.39 22.28
C HIS A 540 8.30 -12.76 21.72
N LEU A 541 7.64 -11.84 21.00
CA LEU A 541 6.42 -12.11 20.23
C LEU A 541 6.69 -12.73 18.85
N LEU A 542 7.94 -13.11 18.54
CA LEU A 542 8.37 -13.74 17.29
C LEU A 542 8.07 -12.92 16.03
N LEU A 543 7.98 -11.59 16.14
CA LEU A 543 7.72 -10.67 15.04
C LEU A 543 8.98 -10.37 14.24
N ARG A 544 8.86 -10.20 12.93
CA ARG A 544 9.96 -9.76 12.05
C ARG A 544 10.29 -8.29 12.28
N LYS A 545 11.46 -7.85 11.82
CA LYS A 545 11.98 -6.50 12.04
C LYS A 545 11.03 -5.41 11.53
N ASP A 546 10.30 -5.69 10.45
CA ASP A 546 9.40 -4.74 9.78
C ASP A 546 7.92 -4.84 10.20
N ASP A 547 7.55 -5.81 11.02
CA ASP A 547 6.18 -5.97 11.50
C ASP A 547 5.81 -4.83 12.48
N ALA A 548 4.60 -4.34 12.46
CA ALA A 548 4.13 -3.30 13.37
C ALA A 548 3.67 -3.90 14.71
N LEU A 549 4.44 -3.69 15.78
CA LEU A 549 4.16 -4.20 17.13
C LEU A 549 2.77 -3.77 17.64
N GLU A 550 2.43 -2.50 17.45
CA GLU A 550 1.18 -1.92 17.91
C GLU A 550 -0.04 -2.55 17.20
N GLN A 551 0.09 -2.84 15.92
CA GLN A 551 -0.97 -3.50 15.16
C GLN A 551 -1.16 -4.95 15.61
N MET A 552 -0.08 -5.68 15.84
CA MET A 552 -0.17 -7.05 16.35
C MET A 552 -0.84 -7.09 17.72
N ILE A 553 -0.43 -6.25 18.66
CA ILE A 553 -1.03 -6.17 20.00
C ILE A 553 -2.49 -5.70 19.93
N ALA A 554 -2.83 -4.83 19.02
CA ALA A 554 -4.23 -4.39 18.83
C ALA A 554 -5.12 -5.54 18.32
N PHE A 555 -4.60 -6.38 17.44
CA PHE A 555 -5.32 -7.54 16.90
C PHE A 555 -5.40 -8.73 17.88
N TYR A 556 -4.36 -8.91 18.70
CA TYR A 556 -4.30 -9.98 19.69
C TYR A 556 -5.34 -9.80 20.78
#